data_122ca0c9d25d76a6b8fbf67e8dd44e37
#
_entry.id   122ca0c9d25d76a6b8fbf67e8dd44e37
#
_cell.length_a   1.000
_cell.length_b   1.000
_cell.length_c   1.000
_cell.angle_alpha   90.00
_cell.angle_beta   90.00
_cell.angle_gamma   90.00
#
_symmetry.space_group_name_H-M   'P 1'
#
loop_
_entity.id
_entity.type
_entity.pdbx_description
1 polymer ?
#
loop_
_entity_poly.entity_id
_entity_poly.type
_entity_poly.pdbx_seq_one_letter_code
_entity_poly.pdbx_strand_id
1 'polypeptide(L)'
;MGFSGWSPEAVEFFQDLQTDNTKAYWSAHKGFYEASVREPMAELLDELSGEFGPGRIARPYRDIRFRADKSPYKTEIYATLDRGGYVRFGADGLTAALGYYMMTAAQLERYRQAVIDDAHGAWLAELTERLRADGLQVGGGQMLKTAPRGYPGDHARIGLLRCKGLICWRQWPVAPWLHTAGAKDRVTGFLRTAAPLQQWLDQRVGPNPA
;
A
#
# COMPACT_ATOMS: atom_id res chain seq x y z
N MET A 1 -20.37 5.57 15.03
CA MET A 1 -21.05 4.94 13.87
C MET A 1 -20.01 4.05 13.20
N GLY A 2 -20.40 3.02 12.46
CA GLY A 2 -19.42 2.19 11.75
C GLY A 2 -19.13 2.74 10.36
N PHE A 3 -18.03 2.27 9.74
CA PHE A 3 -17.62 2.66 8.38
C PHE A 3 -18.71 2.34 7.34
N SER A 4 -19.14 3.35 6.62
CA SER A 4 -20.22 3.24 5.62
C SER A 4 -19.78 3.60 4.19
N GLY A 5 -18.46 3.75 3.96
CA GLY A 5 -17.88 4.20 2.70
C GLY A 5 -17.54 5.69 2.69
N TRP A 6 -16.86 6.13 1.62
CA TRP A 6 -16.66 7.56 1.34
C TRP A 6 -17.79 8.08 0.46
N SER A 7 -18.24 9.31 0.68
CA SER A 7 -19.24 9.92 -0.20
C SER A 7 -18.67 10.21 -1.62
N PRO A 8 -19.54 10.35 -2.66
CA PRO A 8 -19.09 10.77 -3.99
C PRO A 8 -18.31 12.09 -3.96
N GLU A 9 -18.72 13.03 -3.13
CA GLU A 9 -18.10 14.35 -2.98
C GLU A 9 -16.67 14.25 -2.42
N ALA A 10 -16.35 13.17 -1.70
CA ALA A 10 -14.97 12.92 -1.25
C ALA A 10 -14.02 12.59 -2.42
N VAL A 11 -14.53 11.99 -3.49
CA VAL A 11 -13.80 11.77 -4.76
C VAL A 11 -13.62 13.11 -5.48
N GLU A 12 -14.70 13.89 -5.61
CA GLU A 12 -14.70 15.22 -6.23
C GLU A 12 -13.73 16.16 -5.53
N PHE A 13 -13.70 16.16 -4.19
CA PHE A 13 -12.72 16.92 -3.41
C PHE A 13 -11.28 16.67 -3.85
N PHE A 14 -10.90 15.42 -4.10
CA PHE A 14 -9.54 15.12 -4.58
C PHE A 14 -9.32 15.50 -6.04
N GLN A 15 -10.34 15.45 -6.90
CA GLN A 15 -10.27 15.96 -8.28
C GLN A 15 -10.04 17.46 -8.29
N ASP A 16 -10.79 18.20 -7.49
CA ASP A 16 -10.65 19.64 -7.34
C ASP A 16 -9.28 20.02 -6.75
N LEU A 17 -8.81 19.27 -5.73
CA LEU A 17 -7.49 19.48 -5.13
C LEU A 17 -6.34 19.17 -6.11
N GLN A 18 -6.54 18.32 -7.11
CA GLN A 18 -5.56 18.12 -8.19
C GLN A 18 -5.48 19.35 -9.11
N THR A 19 -6.60 20.06 -9.28
CA THR A 19 -6.70 21.25 -10.13
C THR A 19 -6.24 22.51 -9.41
N ASP A 20 -6.63 22.69 -8.14
CA ASP A 20 -6.26 23.82 -7.29
C ASP A 20 -5.64 23.33 -5.97
N ASN A 21 -4.32 23.06 -5.98
CA ASN A 21 -3.58 22.61 -4.80
C ASN A 21 -2.96 23.81 -4.05
N THR A 22 -3.79 24.81 -3.73
CA THR A 22 -3.36 26.02 -3.00
C THR A 22 -3.73 25.98 -1.52
N LYS A 23 -3.05 26.80 -0.72
CA LYS A 23 -3.38 27.00 0.69
C LYS A 23 -4.79 27.62 0.87
N ALA A 24 -5.21 28.46 -0.07
CA ALA A 24 -6.54 29.08 -0.05
C ALA A 24 -7.63 28.01 -0.19
N TYR A 25 -7.55 27.18 -1.25
CA TYR A 25 -8.47 26.06 -1.47
C TYR A 25 -8.53 25.14 -0.25
N TRP A 26 -7.37 24.68 0.21
CA TRP A 26 -7.29 23.80 1.38
C TRP A 26 -7.94 24.40 2.62
N SER A 27 -7.65 25.65 2.92
CA SER A 27 -8.22 26.31 4.12
C SER A 27 -9.73 26.41 4.06
N ALA A 28 -10.29 26.67 2.88
CA ALA A 28 -11.74 26.71 2.66
C ALA A 28 -12.41 25.34 2.80
N HIS A 29 -11.72 24.25 2.41
CA HIS A 29 -12.29 22.90 2.37
C HIS A 29 -11.79 21.96 3.47
N LYS A 30 -10.96 22.45 4.41
CA LYS A 30 -10.41 21.63 5.48
C LYS A 30 -11.46 20.94 6.32
N GLY A 31 -12.56 21.62 6.65
CA GLY A 31 -13.65 21.04 7.41
C GLY A 31 -14.30 19.85 6.67
N PHE A 32 -14.50 20.00 5.37
CA PHE A 32 -14.98 18.89 4.53
C PHE A 32 -14.00 17.70 4.52
N TYR A 33 -12.69 17.97 4.32
CA TYR A 33 -11.68 16.93 4.37
C TYR A 33 -11.71 16.14 5.68
N GLU A 34 -11.77 16.81 6.82
CA GLU A 34 -11.81 16.14 8.12
C GLU A 34 -13.07 15.25 8.26
N ALA A 35 -14.26 15.77 7.93
CA ALA A 35 -15.52 15.06 8.12
C ALA A 35 -15.79 13.98 7.06
N SER A 36 -15.49 14.26 5.78
CA SER A 36 -15.93 13.39 4.66
C SER A 36 -14.81 12.52 4.06
N VAL A 37 -13.55 12.80 4.41
CA VAL A 37 -12.40 12.04 3.91
C VAL A 37 -11.67 11.32 5.04
N ARG A 38 -11.28 12.10 6.09
CA ARG A 38 -10.41 11.58 7.14
C ARG A 38 -11.19 10.75 8.18
N GLU A 39 -12.36 11.19 8.58
CA GLU A 39 -13.20 10.46 9.54
C GLU A 39 -13.60 9.08 9.00
N PRO A 40 -14.12 8.91 7.76
CA PRO A 40 -14.35 7.58 7.19
C PRO A 40 -13.10 6.70 7.13
N MET A 41 -11.92 7.26 6.83
CA MET A 41 -10.66 6.50 6.89
C MET A 41 -10.38 6.03 8.32
N ALA A 42 -10.62 6.86 9.33
CA ALA A 42 -10.41 6.48 10.72
C ALA A 42 -11.39 5.37 11.17
N GLU A 43 -12.65 5.46 10.78
CA GLU A 43 -13.64 4.41 11.05
C GLU A 43 -13.27 3.08 10.38
N LEU A 44 -12.80 3.13 9.12
CA LEU A 44 -12.30 1.92 8.42
C LEU A 44 -11.14 1.28 9.18
N LEU A 45 -10.16 2.07 9.61
CA LEU A 45 -9.00 1.57 10.34
C LEU A 45 -9.37 1.00 11.70
N ASP A 46 -10.31 1.61 12.39
CA ASP A 46 -10.82 1.11 13.67
C ASP A 46 -11.46 -0.28 13.51
N GLU A 47 -12.29 -0.45 12.49
CA GLU A 47 -12.91 -1.75 12.19
C GLU A 47 -11.91 -2.81 11.71
N LEU A 48 -10.80 -2.42 11.07
CA LEU A 48 -9.74 -3.32 10.65
C LEU A 48 -8.77 -3.68 11.78
N SER A 49 -8.73 -2.88 12.84
CA SER A 49 -7.69 -2.92 13.88
C SER A 49 -7.59 -4.26 14.62
N GLY A 50 -8.72 -4.92 14.86
CA GLY A 50 -8.77 -6.21 15.56
C GLY A 50 -7.98 -7.32 14.84
N GLU A 51 -8.05 -7.34 13.51
CA GLU A 51 -7.39 -8.37 12.69
C GLU A 51 -6.01 -7.92 12.18
N PHE A 52 -5.87 -6.65 11.77
CA PHE A 52 -4.68 -6.15 11.07
C PHE A 52 -3.82 -5.18 11.91
N GLY A 53 -4.14 -5.03 13.18
CA GLY A 53 -3.46 -4.11 14.09
C GLY A 53 -3.94 -2.65 13.92
N PRO A 54 -3.62 -1.77 14.87
CA PRO A 54 -4.01 -0.37 14.82
C PRO A 54 -3.49 0.33 13.57
N GLY A 55 -4.28 1.28 13.07
CA GLY A 55 -3.96 2.05 11.88
C GLY A 55 -3.45 3.46 12.18
N ARG A 56 -2.61 3.99 11.29
CA ARG A 56 -2.12 5.37 11.35
C ARG A 56 -2.33 6.08 10.03
N ILE A 57 -3.13 7.15 10.06
CA ILE A 57 -3.37 8.03 8.90
C ILE A 57 -2.16 8.96 8.72
N ALA A 58 -1.66 9.05 7.50
CA ALA A 58 -0.60 9.96 7.14
C ALA A 58 -1.11 11.42 7.09
N ARG A 59 -0.25 12.37 7.48
CA ARG A 59 -0.57 13.79 7.36
C ARG A 59 -0.86 14.20 5.91
N PRO A 60 -1.78 15.15 5.67
CA PRO A 60 -2.14 15.58 4.31
C PRO A 60 -1.05 16.41 3.61
N TYR A 61 -0.09 16.95 4.36
CA TYR A 61 0.98 17.79 3.83
C TYR A 61 2.06 16.98 3.12
N ARG A 62 2.55 17.51 1.99
CA ARG A 62 3.71 16.98 1.26
C ARG A 62 5.01 17.59 1.78
N ASP A 63 6.08 16.81 1.78
CA ASP A 63 7.43 17.37 1.92
C ASP A 63 7.91 17.84 0.54
N ILE A 64 7.89 19.14 0.32
CA ILE A 64 8.18 19.77 -0.97
C ILE A 64 9.61 20.29 -1.10
N ARG A 65 10.46 20.13 -0.05
CA ARG A 65 11.80 20.73 0.00
C ARG A 65 12.66 20.34 -1.19
N PHE A 66 12.63 19.08 -1.59
CA PHE A 66 13.48 18.51 -2.65
C PHE A 66 12.68 18.04 -3.88
N ARG A 67 11.45 18.53 -4.07
CA ARG A 67 10.59 18.15 -5.19
C ARG A 67 10.47 19.28 -6.20
N ALA A 68 10.37 18.94 -7.50
CA ALA A 68 10.05 19.90 -8.56
C ALA A 68 8.61 20.40 -8.42
N ASP A 69 7.66 19.51 -8.16
CA ASP A 69 6.28 19.85 -7.85
C ASP A 69 6.18 20.40 -6.42
N LYS A 70 5.80 21.67 -6.30
CA LYS A 70 5.65 22.42 -5.05
C LYS A 70 4.23 22.40 -4.48
N SER A 71 3.34 21.60 -5.02
CA SER A 71 1.98 21.41 -4.47
C SER A 71 2.03 20.98 -3.01
N PRO A 72 1.48 21.76 -2.07
CA PRO A 72 1.69 21.54 -0.64
C PRO A 72 0.90 20.37 -0.05
N TYR A 73 -0.18 19.93 -0.71
CA TYR A 73 -1.07 18.90 -0.19
C TYR A 73 -1.01 17.63 -1.03
N LYS A 74 -1.23 16.49 -0.37
CA LYS A 74 -1.44 15.22 -1.05
C LYS A 74 -2.81 15.19 -1.68
N THR A 75 -2.91 14.67 -2.89
CA THR A 75 -4.17 14.47 -3.63
C THR A 75 -4.79 13.10 -3.35
N GLU A 76 -4.47 12.57 -2.19
CA GLU A 76 -4.93 11.28 -1.69
C GLU A 76 -4.80 11.24 -0.16
N ILE A 77 -5.61 10.45 0.51
CA ILE A 77 -5.41 10.05 1.90
C ILE A 77 -4.87 8.62 1.92
N TYR A 78 -3.91 8.34 2.79
CA TYR A 78 -3.47 6.97 3.01
C TYR A 78 -3.18 6.70 4.48
N ALA A 79 -3.24 5.44 4.83
CA ALA A 79 -2.96 4.92 6.14
C ALA A 79 -2.16 3.62 6.07
N THR A 80 -1.42 3.33 7.12
CA THR A 80 -0.75 2.05 7.34
C THR A 80 -1.36 1.34 8.53
N LEU A 81 -1.36 0.01 8.51
CA LEU A 81 -1.75 -0.86 9.61
C LEU A 81 -0.50 -1.52 10.18
N ASP A 82 -0.43 -1.68 11.48
CA ASP A 82 0.80 -2.14 12.17
C ASP A 82 1.26 -3.54 11.75
N ARG A 83 0.35 -4.38 11.24
CA ARG A 83 0.70 -5.70 10.68
C ARG A 83 1.01 -5.67 9.17
N GLY A 84 1.44 -4.50 8.65
CA GLY A 84 1.99 -4.35 7.30
C GLY A 84 0.99 -3.92 6.24
N GLY A 85 -0.28 -3.71 6.57
CA GLY A 85 -1.29 -3.24 5.63
C GLY A 85 -1.15 -1.76 5.27
N TYR A 86 -1.57 -1.41 4.06
CA TYR A 86 -1.65 -0.06 3.54
C TYR A 86 -2.99 0.13 2.81
N VAL A 87 -3.63 1.25 3.06
CA VAL A 87 -4.87 1.65 2.40
C VAL A 87 -4.73 3.08 1.90
N ARG A 88 -5.10 3.35 0.66
CA ARG A 88 -5.09 4.67 0.03
C ARG A 88 -6.43 4.92 -0.66
N PHE A 89 -6.97 6.12 -0.48
CA PHE A 89 -8.16 6.61 -1.17
C PHE A 89 -7.85 7.96 -1.83
N GLY A 90 -8.33 8.16 -3.06
CA GLY A 90 -8.14 9.38 -3.85
C GLY A 90 -9.10 9.46 -5.03
N ALA A 91 -8.87 10.43 -5.92
CA ALA A 91 -9.69 10.66 -7.11
C ALA A 91 -9.76 9.44 -8.06
N ASP A 92 -8.75 8.58 -8.05
CA ASP A 92 -8.63 7.37 -8.87
C ASP A 92 -9.20 6.11 -8.19
N GLY A 93 -9.80 6.25 -7.00
CA GLY A 93 -10.46 5.20 -6.25
C GLY A 93 -9.68 4.73 -5.03
N LEU A 94 -9.72 3.42 -4.76
CA LEU A 94 -9.17 2.78 -3.57
C LEU A 94 -8.00 1.88 -3.94
N THR A 95 -6.94 1.90 -3.12
CA THR A 95 -5.82 0.94 -3.22
C THR A 95 -5.60 0.30 -1.88
N ALA A 96 -5.41 -1.00 -1.87
CA ALA A 96 -4.87 -1.72 -0.72
C ALA A 96 -3.54 -2.37 -1.11
N ALA A 97 -2.58 -2.39 -0.20
CA ALA A 97 -1.29 -3.03 -0.38
C ALA A 97 -0.83 -3.70 0.91
N LEU A 98 0.09 -4.67 0.78
CA LEU A 98 0.68 -5.39 1.91
C LEU A 98 2.07 -5.85 1.53
N GLY A 99 2.99 -5.88 2.49
CA GLY A 99 4.37 -6.32 2.30
C GLY A 99 5.39 -5.25 2.67
N TYR A 100 6.62 -5.45 2.25
CA TYR A 100 7.74 -4.57 2.53
C TYR A 100 8.04 -3.67 1.33
N TYR A 101 7.57 -2.42 1.36
CA TYR A 101 7.75 -1.46 0.26
C TYR A 101 9.24 -1.19 -0.02
N MET A 102 10.03 -1.06 1.03
CA MET A 102 11.48 -0.87 0.96
C MET A 102 12.15 -1.67 2.08
N MET A 103 13.23 -2.33 1.75
CA MET A 103 14.04 -3.10 2.69
C MET A 103 15.35 -2.38 2.98
N THR A 104 15.80 -2.42 4.24
CA THR A 104 17.15 -2.01 4.62
C THR A 104 18.20 -2.93 3.97
N ALA A 105 19.47 -2.54 3.97
CA ALA A 105 20.54 -3.38 3.41
C ALA A 105 20.59 -4.78 4.07
N ALA A 106 20.42 -4.84 5.39
CA ALA A 106 20.40 -6.11 6.12
C ALA A 106 19.17 -6.96 5.78
N GLN A 107 18.01 -6.33 5.60
CA GLN A 107 16.80 -7.01 5.17
C GLN A 107 16.92 -7.53 3.73
N LEU A 108 17.50 -6.73 2.80
CA LEU A 108 17.75 -7.14 1.43
C LEU A 108 18.68 -8.35 1.36
N GLU A 109 19.68 -8.41 2.20
CA GLU A 109 20.57 -9.57 2.26
C GLU A 109 19.79 -10.83 2.70
N ARG A 110 19.06 -10.78 3.81
CA ARG A 110 18.24 -11.90 4.26
C ARG A 110 17.17 -12.30 3.22
N TYR A 111 16.53 -11.32 2.60
CA TYR A 111 15.55 -11.53 1.53
C TYR A 111 16.16 -12.31 0.37
N ARG A 112 17.33 -11.89 -0.13
CA ARG A 112 17.99 -12.54 -1.27
C ARG A 112 18.45 -13.95 -0.92
N GLN A 113 19.00 -14.15 0.28
CA GLN A 113 19.34 -15.49 0.77
C GLN A 113 18.12 -16.41 0.81
N ALA A 114 16.98 -15.92 1.31
CA ALA A 114 15.74 -16.69 1.32
C ALA A 114 15.18 -16.94 -0.10
N VAL A 115 15.39 -16.01 -1.05
CA VAL A 115 14.95 -16.18 -2.45
C VAL A 115 15.79 -17.21 -3.19
N ILE A 116 17.09 -17.34 -2.94
CA ILE A 116 17.93 -18.37 -3.58
C ILE A 116 17.76 -19.75 -2.95
N ASP A 117 17.35 -19.83 -1.70
CA ASP A 117 17.06 -21.10 -1.04
C ASP A 117 15.99 -21.89 -1.81
N ASP A 118 16.23 -23.19 -2.03
CA ASP A 118 15.38 -23.98 -2.90
C ASP A 118 13.95 -24.16 -2.35
N ALA A 119 13.81 -24.33 -1.04
CA ALA A 119 12.49 -24.50 -0.43
C ALA A 119 11.75 -23.16 -0.29
N HIS A 120 12.42 -22.17 0.31
CA HIS A 120 11.78 -20.89 0.65
C HIS A 120 11.56 -20.02 -0.58
N GLY A 121 12.51 -20.01 -1.51
CA GLY A 121 12.42 -19.25 -2.74
C GLY A 121 11.45 -19.87 -3.76
N ALA A 122 11.37 -21.20 -3.84
CA ALA A 122 10.37 -21.85 -4.67
C ALA A 122 8.96 -21.60 -4.17
N TRP A 123 8.75 -21.70 -2.84
CA TRP A 123 7.46 -21.38 -2.22
C TRP A 123 7.03 -19.93 -2.47
N LEU A 124 7.98 -18.97 -2.32
CA LEU A 124 7.69 -17.57 -2.62
C LEU A 124 7.32 -17.35 -4.08
N ALA A 125 8.06 -17.97 -5.01
CA ALA A 125 7.77 -17.87 -6.44
C ALA A 125 6.36 -18.38 -6.74
N GLU A 126 5.99 -19.55 -6.22
CA GLU A 126 4.65 -20.12 -6.38
C GLU A 126 3.57 -19.22 -5.75
N LEU A 127 3.81 -18.69 -4.55
CA LEU A 127 2.88 -17.75 -3.92
C LEU A 127 2.66 -16.51 -4.78
N THR A 128 3.74 -15.92 -5.31
CA THR A 128 3.62 -14.71 -6.14
C THR A 128 2.83 -14.96 -7.41
N GLU A 129 2.97 -16.14 -8.04
CA GLU A 129 2.17 -16.53 -9.20
C GLU A 129 0.69 -16.75 -8.84
N ARG A 130 0.40 -17.40 -7.72
CA ARG A 130 -0.99 -17.54 -7.23
C ARG A 130 -1.65 -16.19 -7.00
N LEU A 131 -0.98 -15.28 -6.30
CA LEU A 131 -1.52 -13.93 -6.06
C LEU A 131 -1.78 -13.17 -7.36
N ARG A 132 -0.92 -13.33 -8.38
CA ARG A 132 -1.14 -12.76 -9.72
C ARG A 132 -2.33 -13.40 -10.44
N ALA A 133 -2.50 -14.71 -10.32
CA ALA A 133 -3.65 -15.41 -10.88
C ALA A 133 -4.97 -14.97 -10.24
N ASP A 134 -4.95 -14.58 -8.94
CA ASP A 134 -6.08 -13.98 -8.23
C ASP A 134 -6.32 -12.50 -8.61
N GLY A 135 -5.60 -11.97 -9.61
CA GLY A 135 -5.73 -10.62 -10.11
C GLY A 135 -5.08 -9.56 -9.24
N LEU A 136 -4.13 -9.94 -8.37
CA LEU A 136 -3.34 -9.02 -7.58
C LEU A 136 -2.03 -8.68 -8.31
N GLN A 137 -1.52 -7.48 -8.07
CA GLN A 137 -0.18 -7.12 -8.54
C GLN A 137 0.84 -7.49 -7.46
N VAL A 138 1.97 -8.08 -7.88
CA VAL A 138 3.05 -8.46 -6.96
C VAL A 138 4.38 -8.03 -7.55
N GLY A 139 5.18 -7.30 -6.77
CA GLY A 139 6.49 -6.83 -7.21
C GLY A 139 7.16 -5.89 -6.21
N GLY A 140 8.32 -5.38 -6.58
CA GLY A 140 9.01 -4.34 -5.82
C GLY A 140 8.62 -2.94 -6.32
N GLY A 141 8.40 -1.99 -5.41
CA GLY A 141 8.23 -0.57 -5.76
C GLY A 141 9.48 0.00 -6.45
N GLN A 142 10.66 -0.56 -6.14
CA GLN A 142 11.92 -0.31 -6.84
C GLN A 142 12.59 -1.64 -7.18
N MET A 143 13.18 -1.70 -8.39
CA MET A 143 13.90 -2.87 -8.87
C MET A 143 15.27 -2.49 -9.42
N LEU A 144 16.25 -3.38 -9.25
CA LEU A 144 17.54 -3.27 -9.93
C LEU A 144 17.35 -3.53 -11.43
N LYS A 145 18.11 -2.83 -12.27
CA LYS A 145 18.13 -3.07 -13.72
C LYS A 145 18.84 -4.39 -14.09
N THR A 146 19.85 -4.77 -13.30
CA THR A 146 20.65 -5.98 -13.48
C THR A 146 20.59 -6.88 -12.26
N ALA A 147 21.17 -8.06 -12.32
CA ALA A 147 21.31 -8.95 -11.16
C ALA A 147 22.02 -8.24 -9.99
N PRO A 148 21.63 -8.50 -8.75
CA PRO A 148 22.38 -8.03 -7.60
C PRO A 148 23.78 -8.62 -7.60
N ARG A 149 24.77 -7.88 -7.06
CA ARG A 149 26.15 -8.37 -6.96
C ARG A 149 26.20 -9.68 -6.16
N GLY A 150 26.91 -10.67 -6.70
CA GLY A 150 27.06 -11.99 -6.09
C GLY A 150 25.94 -12.99 -6.42
N TYR A 151 24.97 -12.59 -7.27
CA TYR A 151 23.88 -13.48 -7.69
C TYR A 151 23.92 -13.71 -9.22
N PRO A 152 23.68 -14.97 -9.71
CA PRO A 152 23.70 -15.25 -11.14
C PRO A 152 22.55 -14.52 -11.86
N GLY A 153 22.88 -13.97 -13.03
CA GLY A 153 21.91 -13.21 -13.84
C GLY A 153 20.84 -14.06 -14.51
N ASP A 154 21.10 -15.36 -14.66
CA ASP A 154 20.22 -16.37 -15.25
C ASP A 154 19.43 -17.18 -14.22
N HIS A 155 19.50 -16.82 -12.93
CA HIS A 155 18.77 -17.52 -11.88
C HIS A 155 17.26 -17.52 -12.16
N ALA A 156 16.58 -18.67 -12.00
CA ALA A 156 15.16 -18.83 -12.29
C ALA A 156 14.28 -17.79 -11.56
N ARG A 157 14.67 -17.35 -10.37
CA ARG A 157 13.98 -16.34 -9.56
C ARG A 157 14.61 -14.94 -9.64
N ILE A 158 15.31 -14.62 -10.74
CA ILE A 158 16.01 -13.34 -10.90
C ILE A 158 15.08 -12.12 -10.78
N GLY A 159 13.84 -12.23 -11.22
CA GLY A 159 12.84 -11.18 -11.05
C GLY A 159 12.63 -10.80 -9.59
N LEU A 160 12.56 -11.77 -8.68
CA LEU A 160 12.46 -11.55 -7.24
C LEU A 160 13.77 -10.99 -6.67
N LEU A 161 14.92 -11.53 -7.05
CA LEU A 161 16.24 -11.06 -6.57
C LEU A 161 16.51 -9.58 -6.87
N ARG A 162 15.94 -9.06 -7.95
CA ARG A 162 16.08 -7.65 -8.36
C ARG A 162 15.21 -6.68 -7.54
N CYS A 163 14.22 -7.18 -6.81
CA CYS A 163 13.36 -6.35 -5.98
C CYS A 163 14.13 -5.72 -4.81
N LYS A 164 13.89 -4.43 -4.53
CA LYS A 164 14.39 -3.72 -3.33
C LYS A 164 13.36 -3.68 -2.19
N GLY A 165 12.18 -4.16 -2.45
CA GLY A 165 11.07 -4.41 -1.58
C GLY A 165 10.20 -5.45 -2.25
N LEU A 166 9.24 -6.03 -1.54
CA LEU A 166 8.26 -6.94 -2.12
C LEU A 166 6.90 -6.63 -1.51
N ILE A 167 5.99 -6.19 -2.36
CA ILE A 167 4.61 -5.85 -2.00
C ILE A 167 3.63 -6.57 -2.92
N CYS A 168 2.45 -6.82 -2.38
CA CYS A 168 1.27 -7.17 -3.12
C CYS A 168 0.29 -6.00 -3.04
N TRP A 169 -0.38 -5.64 -4.14
CA TRP A 169 -1.37 -4.56 -4.12
C TRP A 169 -2.48 -4.78 -5.12
N ARG A 170 -3.59 -4.12 -4.87
CA ARG A 170 -4.71 -4.00 -5.80
C ARG A 170 -5.25 -2.58 -5.76
N GLN A 171 -5.49 -2.03 -6.94
CA GLN A 171 -6.19 -0.78 -7.13
C GLN A 171 -7.56 -1.07 -7.72
N TRP A 172 -8.57 -0.44 -7.18
CA TRP A 172 -9.93 -0.46 -7.70
C TRP A 172 -10.32 0.96 -8.12
N PRO A 173 -10.90 1.12 -9.31
CA PRO A 173 -11.44 2.42 -9.75
C PRO A 173 -12.63 2.82 -8.89
N VAL A 174 -13.03 4.08 -9.00
CA VAL A 174 -14.26 4.58 -8.40
C VAL A 174 -15.44 3.76 -8.92
N ALA A 175 -16.26 3.25 -8.01
CA ALA A 175 -17.43 2.44 -8.33
C ALA A 175 -18.45 2.53 -7.16
N PRO A 176 -19.73 2.20 -7.38
CA PRO A 176 -20.79 2.39 -6.35
C PRO A 176 -20.50 1.78 -4.98
N TRP A 177 -19.82 0.66 -4.92
CA TRP A 177 -19.46 0.00 -3.66
C TRP A 177 -18.49 0.84 -2.79
N LEU A 178 -17.73 1.77 -3.38
CA LEU A 178 -16.80 2.65 -2.66
C LEU A 178 -17.55 3.56 -1.67
N HIS A 179 -18.82 3.85 -1.99
CA HIS A 179 -19.72 4.69 -1.22
C HIS A 179 -20.55 3.89 -0.20
N THR A 180 -20.12 2.68 0.12
CA THR A 180 -20.81 1.76 1.04
C THR A 180 -19.80 1.02 1.93
N ALA A 181 -20.28 0.29 2.93
CA ALA A 181 -19.46 -0.62 3.74
C ALA A 181 -18.72 -1.70 2.89
N GLY A 182 -19.17 -1.95 1.66
CA GLY A 182 -18.48 -2.86 0.72
C GLY A 182 -17.05 -2.48 0.39
N ALA A 183 -16.63 -1.25 0.64
CA ALA A 183 -15.21 -0.85 0.53
C ALA A 183 -14.35 -1.55 1.58
N LYS A 184 -14.84 -1.68 2.83
CA LYS A 184 -14.17 -2.45 3.90
C LYS A 184 -14.03 -3.91 3.53
N ASP A 185 -15.09 -4.53 2.99
CA ASP A 185 -15.05 -5.96 2.62
C ASP A 185 -14.00 -6.24 1.58
N ARG A 186 -13.79 -5.32 0.61
CA ARG A 186 -12.73 -5.43 -0.40
C ARG A 186 -11.34 -5.31 0.20
N VAL A 187 -11.13 -4.35 1.10
CA VAL A 187 -9.85 -4.19 1.80
C VAL A 187 -9.56 -5.41 2.65
N THR A 188 -10.51 -5.88 3.44
CA THR A 188 -10.39 -7.07 4.30
C THR A 188 -10.07 -8.32 3.46
N GLY A 189 -10.83 -8.55 2.40
CA GLY A 189 -10.62 -9.68 1.50
C GLY A 189 -9.21 -9.66 0.88
N PHE A 190 -8.76 -8.49 0.40
CA PHE A 190 -7.41 -8.32 -0.12
C PHE A 190 -6.33 -8.63 0.94
N LEU A 191 -6.43 -8.03 2.13
CA LEU A 191 -5.43 -8.21 3.19
C LEU A 191 -5.32 -9.68 3.61
N ARG A 192 -6.45 -10.40 3.70
CA ARG A 192 -6.46 -11.85 3.99
C ARG A 192 -5.82 -12.67 2.88
N THR A 193 -6.10 -12.36 1.61
CA THR A 193 -5.49 -13.04 0.46
C THR A 193 -3.98 -12.82 0.41
N ALA A 194 -3.51 -11.61 0.74
CA ALA A 194 -2.10 -11.24 0.71
C ALA A 194 -1.33 -11.64 2.00
N ALA A 195 -2.02 -12.00 3.08
CA ALA A 195 -1.39 -12.31 4.39
C ALA A 195 -0.25 -13.35 4.34
N PRO A 196 -0.30 -14.42 3.51
CA PRO A 196 0.81 -15.36 3.40
C PRO A 196 2.12 -14.70 2.93
N LEU A 197 2.06 -13.65 2.10
CA LEU A 197 3.24 -12.89 1.68
C LEU A 197 3.86 -12.13 2.85
N GLN A 198 3.03 -11.47 3.67
CA GLN A 198 3.51 -10.78 4.87
C GLN A 198 4.16 -11.75 5.85
N GLN A 199 3.53 -12.89 6.10
CA GLN A 199 4.06 -13.93 6.98
C GLN A 199 5.43 -14.44 6.51
N TRP A 200 5.58 -14.68 5.21
CA TRP A 200 6.87 -15.10 4.65
C TRP A 200 7.95 -14.01 4.85
N LEU A 201 7.60 -12.74 4.60
CA LEU A 201 8.52 -11.62 4.80
C LEU A 201 8.92 -11.48 6.28
N ASP A 202 7.99 -11.55 7.20
CA ASP A 202 8.25 -11.45 8.64
C ASP A 202 9.16 -12.57 9.14
N GLN A 203 8.95 -13.79 8.65
CA GLN A 203 9.72 -14.97 9.07
C GLN A 203 11.14 -15.01 8.46
N ARG A 204 11.31 -14.54 7.22
CA ARG A 204 12.56 -14.72 6.46
C ARG A 204 13.39 -13.43 6.37
N VAL A 205 12.75 -12.29 6.45
CA VAL A 205 13.40 -10.96 6.31
C VAL A 205 13.44 -10.24 7.66
N GLY A 206 12.44 -10.46 8.48
CA GLY A 206 12.24 -9.79 9.76
C GLY A 206 11.43 -8.49 9.61
N PRO A 207 10.82 -8.01 10.73
CA PRO A 207 9.91 -6.88 10.70
C PRO A 207 10.56 -5.64 10.09
N ASN A 208 9.75 -4.83 9.42
CA ASN A 208 10.19 -3.52 8.95
C ASN A 208 10.43 -2.64 10.20
N PRO A 209 11.61 -2.00 10.36
CA PRO A 209 11.77 -1.06 11.47
C PRO A 209 10.75 0.07 11.32
N ALA A 210 10.09 0.38 12.43
CA ALA A 210 9.09 1.43 12.54
C ALA A 210 9.68 2.82 12.22
#